data_a2fc9ac2b1cb6fa9abe9d7c331b44dc6
#
_entry.id   a2fc9ac2b1cb6fa9abe9d7c331b44dc6
#
_cell.length_a   1.000
_cell.length_b   1.000
_cell.length_c   1.000
_cell.angle_alpha   90.00
_cell.angle_beta   90.00
_cell.angle_gamma   90.00
#
_symmetry.space_group_name_H-M   'P 1'
#
loop_
_entity.id
_entity.type
_entity.pdbx_description
1 polymer ?
#
loop_
_entity_poly.entity_id
_entity_poly.type
_entity_poly.pdbx_seq_one_letter_code
_entity_poly.pdbx_strand_id
1 'polypeptide(L)'
;GGGRPDIWAPEEDIFWGKENEWLGNKRYTGERDLDKPLGAVQMGLIYVNPQGPDGNPDPLESAKDIRETFSRMAMNDEETVALTAGGHTFGKAHGAGSEDLVGAEPEGASIEEMGFGWKNTHGSGQGRDTITSGIEGAWTANPTKWDNGYFDILFGYEWELVKSPAGAHQWHPIDPKDEDLAPDAEDSSVLVTTMMTTADMAMREDPSYRKISKRFHENPDEFADAFARAWFKLLHRDMGPRSRYLGPEVPDEDLIWQDPIPAGNSDYNEEAVKTRISESGLTVQEMVETAWASASTFRGSDLRGGANGARIRLAPQKDWEANKPEQLARALGIYEEIAAATGASVADVIVLAGNVGIEQASGASVPFIAGRGDASQEQTDVESFGILEPLADGFRNYKHADFTVSPEHMLLDKAQLLGLSAPEMTVLVGGLRALGISADGHGIFTDTPGKLTNDFFVNLLDMDVEWVPTGKNTYEAADRNSGEKVRTATRVDLVFGSNSQLRALAEVYAEEDSHDKFVSDFISAWNKVMNNDRFDAA
;
A
#
# COMPACT_ATOMS: atom_id res chain seq x y z
N GLY A 1 14.52 0.90 -11.08
CA GLY A 1 14.31 0.62 -9.70
C GLY A 1 15.58 0.18 -9.00
N GLY A 2 15.70 0.50 -7.74
CA GLY A 2 16.80 0.04 -6.89
C GLY A 2 16.63 -1.43 -6.53
N GLY A 3 17.72 -2.07 -6.13
CA GLY A 3 17.68 -3.39 -5.54
C GLY A 3 16.95 -3.35 -4.19
N ARG A 4 16.35 -4.48 -3.82
CA ARG A 4 15.79 -4.70 -2.48
C ARG A 4 16.83 -5.35 -1.59
N PRO A 5 16.76 -5.16 -0.26
CA PRO A 5 17.66 -5.87 0.62
C PRO A 5 17.46 -7.39 0.51
N ASP A 6 18.55 -8.13 0.53
CA ASP A 6 18.50 -9.58 0.63
C ASP A 6 17.99 -10.00 2.01
N ILE A 7 17.25 -11.09 2.07
CA ILE A 7 16.88 -11.75 3.32
C ILE A 7 17.86 -12.90 3.60
N TRP A 8 18.21 -13.08 4.87
CA TRP A 8 19.21 -14.06 5.30
C TRP A 8 18.60 -15.37 5.79
N ALA A 9 17.31 -15.32 6.12
CA ALA A 9 16.51 -16.46 6.54
C ALA A 9 15.02 -16.14 6.38
N PRO A 10 14.13 -17.13 6.28
CA PRO A 10 12.69 -16.91 6.32
C PRO A 10 12.28 -16.16 7.59
N GLU A 11 11.38 -15.19 7.43
CA GLU A 11 10.75 -14.50 8.55
C GLU A 11 9.46 -15.26 8.92
N GLU A 12 9.53 -16.09 9.96
CA GLU A 12 8.48 -17.06 10.31
C GLU A 12 7.10 -16.43 10.57
N ASP A 13 7.06 -15.18 11.06
CA ASP A 13 5.83 -14.45 11.36
C ASP A 13 5.14 -13.86 10.13
N ILE A 14 5.84 -13.73 9.01
CA ILE A 14 5.27 -13.27 7.73
C ILE A 14 5.28 -14.35 6.64
N PHE A 15 5.98 -15.45 6.86
CA PHE A 15 6.00 -16.60 5.97
C PHE A 15 4.73 -17.45 6.15
N TRP A 16 4.00 -17.65 5.06
CA TRP A 16 2.69 -18.32 5.09
C TRP A 16 2.74 -19.84 4.97
N GLY A 17 3.91 -20.43 4.98
CA GLY A 17 4.15 -21.83 4.77
C GLY A 17 4.73 -22.13 3.40
N LYS A 18 4.75 -23.39 3.01
CA LYS A 18 5.28 -23.82 1.70
C LYS A 18 4.42 -23.28 0.57
N GLU A 19 5.06 -22.98 -0.55
CA GLU A 19 4.43 -22.43 -1.75
C GLU A 19 3.20 -23.23 -2.20
N ASN A 20 3.29 -24.55 -2.24
CA ASN A 20 2.19 -25.42 -2.63
C ASN A 20 0.98 -25.41 -1.65
N GLU A 21 1.16 -24.86 -0.45
CA GLU A 21 0.08 -24.72 0.53
C GLU A 21 -0.72 -23.43 0.33
N TRP A 22 -0.08 -22.37 -0.15
CA TRP A 22 -0.70 -21.05 -0.27
C TRP A 22 -0.86 -20.52 -1.70
N LEU A 23 -0.43 -21.24 -2.72
CA LEU A 23 -0.79 -20.94 -4.11
C LEU A 23 -2.28 -21.17 -4.42
N GLY A 24 -2.97 -21.91 -3.58
CA GLY A 24 -4.41 -22.14 -3.70
C GLY A 24 -5.25 -21.05 -3.03
N ASN A 25 -6.57 -21.29 -2.98
CA ASN A 25 -7.55 -20.36 -2.39
C ASN A 25 -7.49 -20.24 -0.87
N LYS A 26 -6.65 -20.98 -0.17
CA LYS A 26 -6.55 -21.00 1.31
C LYS A 26 -6.20 -19.66 1.94
N ARG A 27 -5.54 -18.77 1.20
CA ARG A 27 -5.19 -17.42 1.64
C ARG A 27 -6.35 -16.43 1.57
N TYR A 28 -7.44 -16.80 0.94
CA TYR A 28 -8.62 -15.97 0.79
C TYR A 28 -9.77 -16.44 1.67
N THR A 29 -10.60 -15.51 2.11
CA THR A 29 -11.90 -15.77 2.70
C THR A 29 -13.00 -15.38 1.71
N GLY A 30 -14.06 -16.23 1.58
CA GLY A 30 -15.26 -15.89 0.82
C GLY A 30 -15.00 -15.30 -0.58
N GLU A 31 -15.20 -14.01 -0.73
CA GLU A 31 -15.12 -13.26 -1.98
C GLU A 31 -13.71 -12.68 -2.26
N ARG A 32 -12.65 -13.40 -1.98
CA ARG A 32 -11.26 -13.03 -2.26
C ARG A 32 -10.64 -12.01 -1.29
N ASP A 33 -11.23 -11.80 -0.12
CA ASP A 33 -10.55 -11.07 0.94
C ASP A 33 -9.38 -11.89 1.49
N LEU A 34 -8.25 -11.25 1.70
CA LEU A 34 -7.09 -11.92 2.29
C LEU A 34 -7.36 -12.31 3.75
N ASP A 35 -7.14 -13.56 4.11
CA ASP A 35 -7.26 -14.05 5.49
C ASP A 35 -6.29 -13.32 6.44
N LYS A 36 -5.10 -12.98 5.95
CA LYS A 36 -4.06 -12.25 6.68
C LYS A 36 -3.59 -11.03 5.89
N PRO A 37 -4.38 -9.94 5.85
CA PRO A 37 -4.09 -8.78 4.99
C PRO A 37 -2.78 -8.06 5.32
N LEU A 38 -2.23 -8.23 6.53
CA LEU A 38 -0.94 -7.67 6.94
C LEU A 38 0.22 -8.63 6.71
N GLY A 39 -0.03 -9.86 6.27
CA GLY A 39 1.02 -10.82 5.96
C GLY A 39 1.80 -10.42 4.72
N ALA A 40 3.12 -10.49 4.77
CA ALA A 40 3.96 -10.32 3.59
C ALA A 40 3.84 -11.54 2.68
N VAL A 41 3.96 -11.31 1.39
CA VAL A 41 4.02 -12.36 0.37
C VAL A 41 5.41 -12.34 -0.25
N GLN A 42 6.01 -13.51 -0.39
CA GLN A 42 7.33 -13.66 -0.97
C GLN A 42 7.35 -13.12 -2.40
N MET A 43 8.43 -12.44 -2.73
CA MET A 43 8.60 -11.82 -4.02
C MET A 43 8.79 -12.87 -5.12
N GLY A 44 8.08 -12.69 -6.23
CA GLY A 44 8.09 -13.60 -7.39
C GLY A 44 7.03 -14.69 -7.32
N LEU A 45 6.45 -14.95 -6.16
CA LEU A 45 5.29 -15.81 -5.99
C LEU A 45 4.07 -14.96 -5.86
N ILE A 46 3.62 -14.50 -6.97
CA ILE A 46 2.44 -13.72 -7.00
C ILE A 46 1.22 -14.63 -7.04
N TYR A 47 0.27 -14.16 -6.70
CA TYR A 47 -1.09 -14.40 -6.44
C TYR A 47 -1.85 -15.16 -7.54
N VAL A 48 -1.26 -15.34 -8.72
CA VAL A 48 -1.87 -16.03 -9.85
C VAL A 48 -1.17 -17.37 -10.07
N ASN A 49 -1.90 -18.46 -9.87
CA ASN A 49 -1.39 -19.78 -10.23
C ASN A 49 -1.41 -19.93 -11.76
N PRO A 50 -0.28 -20.15 -12.42
CA PRO A 50 -0.23 -20.29 -13.87
C PRO A 50 -1.03 -21.49 -14.40
N GLN A 51 -1.28 -22.49 -13.56
CA GLN A 51 -2.12 -23.62 -13.89
C GLN A 51 -3.63 -23.35 -13.78
N GLY A 52 -4.03 -22.19 -13.23
CA GLY A 52 -5.39 -21.85 -12.85
C GLY A 52 -5.62 -21.95 -11.34
N PRO A 53 -6.73 -21.41 -10.81
CA PRO A 53 -7.05 -21.43 -9.40
C PRO A 53 -7.03 -22.85 -8.81
N ASP A 54 -6.28 -23.05 -7.73
CA ASP A 54 -6.05 -24.37 -7.11
C ASP A 54 -5.48 -25.45 -8.06
N GLY A 55 -4.78 -25.03 -9.13
CA GLY A 55 -4.27 -25.93 -10.14
C GLY A 55 -5.35 -26.45 -11.12
N ASN A 56 -6.56 -25.90 -11.07
CA ASN A 56 -7.63 -26.22 -12.01
C ASN A 56 -7.45 -25.39 -13.29
N PRO A 57 -7.27 -26.03 -14.48
CA PRO A 57 -6.96 -25.33 -15.72
C PRO A 57 -8.17 -24.67 -16.38
N ASP A 58 -8.86 -23.79 -15.66
CA ASP A 58 -10.00 -23.00 -16.14
C ASP A 58 -9.57 -21.54 -16.43
N PRO A 59 -9.49 -21.11 -17.70
CA PRO A 59 -9.08 -19.77 -18.07
C PRO A 59 -9.99 -18.65 -17.54
N LEU A 60 -11.30 -18.91 -17.42
CA LEU A 60 -12.24 -17.87 -16.95
C LEU A 60 -12.15 -17.68 -15.43
N GLU A 61 -11.92 -18.73 -14.67
CA GLU A 61 -11.62 -18.61 -13.25
C GLU A 61 -10.24 -17.97 -13.03
N SER A 62 -9.24 -18.32 -13.85
CA SER A 62 -7.93 -17.66 -13.83
C SER A 62 -8.03 -16.16 -14.10
N ALA A 63 -8.90 -15.72 -15.01
CA ALA A 63 -9.13 -14.30 -15.29
C ALA A 63 -9.60 -13.52 -14.07
N LYS A 64 -10.38 -14.15 -13.19
CA LYS A 64 -10.83 -13.51 -11.93
C LYS A 64 -9.64 -13.29 -10.98
N ASP A 65 -8.79 -14.30 -10.81
CA ASP A 65 -7.60 -14.21 -9.98
C ASP A 65 -6.60 -13.17 -10.51
N ILE A 66 -6.39 -13.15 -11.82
CA ILE A 66 -5.53 -12.18 -12.48
C ILE A 66 -6.05 -10.76 -12.22
N ARG A 67 -7.34 -10.52 -12.45
CA ARG A 67 -7.95 -9.20 -12.27
C ARG A 67 -7.87 -8.72 -10.83
N GLU A 68 -8.16 -9.59 -9.87
CA GLU A 68 -8.04 -9.30 -8.44
C GLU A 68 -6.60 -8.93 -8.06
N THR A 69 -5.64 -9.72 -8.48
CA THR A 69 -4.22 -9.51 -8.19
C THR A 69 -3.70 -8.22 -8.80
N PHE A 70 -3.95 -7.99 -10.08
CA PHE A 70 -3.46 -6.81 -10.79
C PHE A 70 -4.17 -5.53 -10.33
N SER A 71 -5.45 -5.59 -9.94
CA SER A 71 -6.14 -4.44 -9.36
C SER A 71 -5.51 -3.99 -8.03
N ARG A 72 -5.01 -4.92 -7.21
CA ARG A 72 -4.26 -4.60 -5.98
C ARG A 72 -2.94 -3.91 -6.26
N MET A 73 -2.37 -4.11 -7.44
CA MET A 73 -1.20 -3.37 -7.93
C MET A 73 -1.60 -2.07 -8.67
N ALA A 74 -2.88 -1.68 -8.61
CA ALA A 74 -3.48 -0.56 -9.33
C ALA A 74 -3.34 -0.68 -10.86
N MET A 75 -3.32 -1.90 -11.41
CA MET A 75 -3.31 -2.18 -12.84
C MET A 75 -4.72 -2.46 -13.32
N ASN A 76 -5.14 -1.78 -14.39
CA ASN A 76 -6.40 -2.06 -15.06
C ASN A 76 -6.25 -3.23 -16.07
N ASP A 77 -7.34 -3.62 -16.73
CA ASP A 77 -7.34 -4.72 -17.69
C ASP A 77 -6.38 -4.49 -18.87
N GLU A 78 -6.22 -3.24 -19.33
CA GLU A 78 -5.30 -2.90 -20.42
C GLU A 78 -3.84 -3.05 -20.01
N GLU A 79 -3.48 -2.52 -18.87
CA GLU A 79 -2.14 -2.67 -18.27
C GLU A 79 -1.83 -4.14 -17.97
N THR A 80 -2.81 -4.89 -17.50
CA THR A 80 -2.70 -6.33 -17.20
C THR A 80 -2.38 -7.13 -18.46
N VAL A 81 -3.14 -6.93 -19.54
CA VAL A 81 -2.89 -7.60 -20.83
C VAL A 81 -1.53 -7.19 -21.40
N ALA A 82 -1.20 -5.89 -21.34
CA ALA A 82 0.07 -5.38 -21.84
C ALA A 82 1.27 -6.00 -21.08
N LEU A 83 1.21 -6.06 -19.75
CA LEU A 83 2.27 -6.66 -18.93
C LEU A 83 2.40 -8.17 -19.15
N THR A 84 1.29 -8.89 -19.20
CA THR A 84 1.29 -10.34 -19.41
C THR A 84 1.87 -10.67 -20.78
N ALA A 85 1.31 -10.12 -21.85
CA ALA A 85 1.75 -10.39 -23.21
C ALA A 85 3.17 -9.88 -23.49
N GLY A 86 3.50 -8.67 -23.05
CA GLY A 86 4.81 -8.07 -23.26
C GLY A 86 5.91 -8.74 -22.43
N GLY A 87 5.59 -9.18 -21.22
CA GLY A 87 6.50 -9.95 -20.37
C GLY A 87 6.76 -11.35 -20.94
N HIS A 88 5.69 -12.05 -21.34
CA HIS A 88 5.78 -13.41 -21.87
C HIS A 88 6.33 -13.49 -23.31
N THR A 89 6.56 -12.37 -23.97
CA THR A 89 7.34 -12.39 -25.23
C THR A 89 8.81 -12.78 -25.00
N PHE A 90 9.30 -12.62 -23.75
CA PHE A 90 10.66 -12.98 -23.35
C PHE A 90 10.72 -14.27 -22.54
N GLY A 91 11.84 -14.96 -22.68
CA GLY A 91 12.25 -16.00 -21.79
C GLY A 91 11.54 -17.33 -21.98
N LYS A 92 11.83 -18.21 -21.04
CA LYS A 92 11.34 -19.58 -20.98
C LYS A 92 11.10 -19.95 -19.53
N ALA A 93 10.00 -20.65 -19.25
CA ALA A 93 9.78 -21.32 -17.99
C ALA A 93 10.43 -22.72 -18.02
N HIS A 94 10.91 -23.18 -16.87
CA HIS A 94 11.58 -24.46 -16.72
C HIS A 94 10.87 -25.36 -15.71
N GLY A 95 10.42 -26.50 -16.20
CA GLY A 95 9.81 -27.59 -15.44
C GLY A 95 10.29 -28.90 -16.03
N ALA A 96 11.61 -29.07 -16.23
CA ALA A 96 12.22 -30.12 -17.01
C ALA A 96 12.12 -31.53 -16.39
N GLY A 97 11.81 -31.63 -15.08
CA GLY A 97 11.70 -32.90 -14.38
C GLY A 97 10.73 -32.80 -13.20
N SER A 98 10.55 -33.91 -12.47
CA SER A 98 9.64 -34.00 -11.33
C SER A 98 9.97 -32.97 -10.25
N GLU A 99 8.94 -32.37 -9.66
CA GLU A 99 9.05 -31.49 -8.49
C GLU A 99 9.74 -32.15 -7.28
N ASP A 100 9.68 -33.48 -7.17
CA ASP A 100 10.37 -34.23 -6.11
C ASP A 100 11.90 -34.07 -6.15
N LEU A 101 12.45 -33.58 -7.26
CA LEU A 101 13.88 -33.37 -7.47
C LEU A 101 14.33 -31.94 -7.10
N VAL A 102 13.39 -31.07 -6.76
CA VAL A 102 13.65 -29.68 -6.35
C VAL A 102 14.13 -29.64 -4.89
N GLY A 103 15.14 -28.82 -4.63
CA GLY A 103 15.71 -28.60 -3.30
C GLY A 103 14.89 -27.63 -2.45
N ALA A 104 15.54 -27.02 -1.47
CA ALA A 104 14.92 -26.01 -0.62
C ALA A 104 14.46 -24.78 -1.44
N GLU A 105 13.38 -24.14 -0.97
CA GLU A 105 12.94 -22.87 -1.51
C GLU A 105 14.07 -21.82 -1.38
N PRO A 106 14.24 -20.90 -2.36
CA PRO A 106 15.36 -19.96 -2.36
C PRO A 106 15.49 -19.15 -1.06
N GLU A 107 14.36 -18.76 -0.46
CA GLU A 107 14.33 -17.99 0.78
C GLU A 107 14.72 -18.82 2.01
N GLY A 108 14.54 -20.13 1.94
CA GLY A 108 14.92 -21.09 2.99
C GLY A 108 16.26 -21.79 2.72
N ALA A 109 16.91 -21.45 1.60
CA ALA A 109 18.18 -22.04 1.23
C ALA A 109 19.36 -21.46 2.04
N SER A 110 20.52 -22.11 1.96
CA SER A 110 21.75 -21.56 2.54
C SER A 110 22.15 -20.27 1.81
N ILE A 111 22.86 -19.39 2.49
CA ILE A 111 23.26 -18.06 1.97
C ILE A 111 23.99 -18.14 0.61
N GLU A 112 24.74 -19.20 0.38
CA GLU A 112 25.49 -19.43 -0.85
C GLU A 112 24.57 -19.75 -2.04
N GLU A 113 23.34 -20.16 -1.75
CA GLU A 113 22.34 -20.58 -2.75
C GLU A 113 21.20 -19.58 -2.91
N MET A 114 21.07 -18.61 -1.99
CA MET A 114 20.05 -17.56 -2.06
C MET A 114 20.21 -16.71 -3.33
N GLY A 115 19.09 -16.46 -4.00
CA GLY A 115 19.05 -15.65 -5.21
C GLY A 115 19.40 -16.37 -6.51
N PHE A 116 19.76 -17.64 -6.47
CA PHE A 116 20.07 -18.44 -7.66
C PHE A 116 18.90 -19.32 -8.15
N GLY A 117 17.71 -19.14 -7.57
CA GLY A 117 16.55 -20.00 -7.85
C GLY A 117 16.61 -21.34 -7.13
N TRP A 118 15.70 -22.24 -7.49
CA TRP A 118 15.66 -23.57 -6.90
C TRP A 118 16.80 -24.44 -7.38
N LYS A 119 17.55 -25.00 -6.46
CA LYS A 119 18.48 -26.09 -6.76
C LYS A 119 17.71 -27.38 -7.00
N ASN A 120 18.11 -28.14 -7.99
CA ASN A 120 17.48 -29.42 -8.31
C ASN A 120 18.54 -30.51 -8.65
N THR A 121 18.12 -31.76 -8.62
CA THR A 121 18.97 -32.93 -8.89
C THR A 121 18.60 -33.61 -10.24
N HIS A 122 17.78 -32.98 -11.05
CA HIS A 122 17.45 -33.46 -12.40
C HIS A 122 18.61 -33.22 -13.35
N GLY A 123 19.13 -34.25 -13.96
CA GLY A 123 20.23 -34.15 -14.92
C GLY A 123 21.43 -33.34 -14.40
N SER A 124 21.77 -32.27 -15.09
CA SER A 124 22.83 -31.34 -14.70
C SER A 124 22.36 -30.31 -13.65
N GLY A 125 21.04 -30.16 -13.45
CA GLY A 125 20.42 -29.12 -12.64
C GLY A 125 20.47 -27.72 -13.25
N GLN A 126 20.96 -27.59 -14.49
CA GLN A 126 21.20 -26.32 -15.17
C GLN A 126 20.72 -26.39 -16.63
N GLY A 127 20.61 -25.23 -17.28
CA GLY A 127 20.21 -25.15 -18.68
C GLY A 127 18.87 -25.83 -18.94
N ARG A 128 18.83 -26.79 -19.85
CA ARG A 128 17.61 -27.55 -20.15
C ARG A 128 17.12 -28.44 -19.01
N ASP A 129 17.96 -28.72 -18.01
CA ASP A 129 17.61 -29.56 -16.86
C ASP A 129 17.12 -28.70 -15.66
N THR A 130 16.88 -27.41 -15.85
CA THR A 130 16.41 -26.50 -14.81
C THR A 130 14.96 -26.80 -14.41
N ILE A 131 14.64 -26.67 -13.12
CA ILE A 131 13.29 -26.71 -12.59
C ILE A 131 13.08 -25.47 -11.72
N THR A 132 12.20 -24.55 -12.15
CA THR A 132 11.93 -23.29 -11.45
C THR A 132 10.46 -23.04 -11.17
N SER A 133 9.54 -23.63 -11.95
CA SER A 133 8.11 -23.32 -11.82
C SER A 133 7.17 -24.47 -12.14
N GLY A 134 7.67 -25.61 -12.53
CA GLY A 134 6.85 -26.71 -13.01
C GLY A 134 6.30 -26.54 -14.44
N ILE A 135 6.15 -25.34 -14.96
CA ILE A 135 5.80 -25.06 -16.35
C ILE A 135 7.05 -25.20 -17.22
N GLU A 136 6.92 -25.81 -18.41
CA GLU A 136 8.06 -26.03 -19.32
C GLU A 136 7.78 -25.47 -20.71
N GLY A 137 8.60 -24.54 -21.18
CA GLY A 137 8.56 -24.02 -22.55
C GLY A 137 8.64 -22.49 -22.63
N ALA A 138 8.76 -22.01 -23.86
CA ALA A 138 8.70 -20.59 -24.19
C ALA A 138 7.33 -20.25 -24.78
N TRP A 139 6.91 -19.00 -24.62
CA TRP A 139 5.64 -18.50 -25.15
C TRP A 139 5.72 -18.11 -26.64
N THR A 140 6.93 -17.78 -27.10
CA THR A 140 7.17 -17.30 -28.48
C THR A 140 8.32 -18.02 -29.13
N ALA A 141 8.37 -17.97 -30.47
CA ALA A 141 9.49 -18.50 -31.27
C ALA A 141 10.80 -17.69 -31.07
N ASN A 142 10.72 -16.48 -30.56
CA ASN A 142 11.86 -15.56 -30.37
C ASN A 142 12.02 -15.11 -28.92
N PRO A 143 12.30 -16.02 -27.96
CA PRO A 143 12.27 -15.69 -26.53
C PRO A 143 13.34 -14.72 -26.05
N THR A 144 14.21 -14.24 -26.92
CA THR A 144 15.24 -13.24 -26.65
C THR A 144 14.96 -11.88 -27.31
N LYS A 145 13.81 -11.73 -27.95
CA LYS A 145 13.42 -10.53 -28.68
C LYS A 145 12.00 -10.10 -28.30
N TRP A 146 11.81 -8.81 -28.06
CA TRP A 146 10.47 -8.26 -27.89
C TRP A 146 9.82 -8.04 -29.27
N ASP A 147 8.68 -8.67 -29.49
CA ASP A 147 7.86 -8.54 -30.70
C ASP A 147 6.39 -8.88 -30.42
N ASN A 148 5.56 -8.98 -31.46
CA ASN A 148 4.14 -9.31 -31.33
C ASN A 148 3.86 -10.83 -31.35
N GLY A 149 4.89 -11.66 -31.30
CA GLY A 149 4.80 -13.13 -31.45
C GLY A 149 3.92 -13.81 -30.41
N TYR A 150 3.78 -13.22 -29.22
CA TYR A 150 2.87 -13.73 -28.20
C TYR A 150 1.42 -13.81 -28.70
N PHE A 151 0.90 -12.73 -29.29
CA PHE A 151 -0.46 -12.71 -29.82
C PHE A 151 -0.59 -13.50 -31.11
N ASP A 152 0.44 -13.52 -31.98
CA ASP A 152 0.46 -14.32 -33.20
C ASP A 152 0.23 -15.80 -32.87
N ILE A 153 0.92 -16.31 -31.85
CA ILE A 153 0.79 -17.71 -31.41
C ILE A 153 -0.51 -17.94 -30.66
N LEU A 154 -0.87 -17.05 -29.70
CA LEU A 154 -2.09 -17.20 -28.90
C LEU A 154 -3.36 -17.27 -29.74
N PHE A 155 -3.45 -16.48 -30.80
CA PHE A 155 -4.60 -16.46 -31.71
C PHE A 155 -4.44 -17.28 -32.97
N GLY A 156 -3.22 -17.71 -33.30
CA GLY A 156 -2.91 -18.45 -34.51
C GLY A 156 -3.27 -19.93 -34.47
N TYR A 157 -3.47 -20.47 -33.25
CA TYR A 157 -3.67 -21.93 -33.08
C TYR A 157 -4.92 -22.25 -32.26
N GLU A 158 -5.38 -23.48 -32.43
CA GLU A 158 -6.19 -24.18 -31.43
C GLU A 158 -5.25 -24.83 -30.41
N TRP A 159 -5.74 -25.03 -29.18
CA TRP A 159 -4.92 -25.40 -28.04
C TRP A 159 -5.39 -26.69 -27.39
N GLU A 160 -4.46 -27.52 -26.95
CA GLU A 160 -4.73 -28.70 -26.15
C GLU A 160 -4.08 -28.60 -24.78
N LEU A 161 -4.81 -29.06 -23.75
CA LEU A 161 -4.31 -29.12 -22.38
C LEU A 161 -3.39 -30.32 -22.23
N VAL A 162 -2.16 -30.10 -21.79
CA VAL A 162 -1.14 -31.11 -21.56
C VAL A 162 -0.54 -30.99 -20.17
N LYS A 163 0.36 -31.90 -19.81
CA LYS A 163 1.19 -31.82 -18.65
C LYS A 163 2.65 -31.63 -19.02
N SER A 164 3.35 -30.73 -18.31
CA SER A 164 4.80 -30.58 -18.38
C SER A 164 5.51 -31.84 -17.85
N PRO A 165 6.81 -32.00 -18.06
CA PRO A 165 7.60 -33.04 -17.40
C PRO A 165 7.56 -33.01 -15.89
N ALA A 166 7.37 -31.83 -15.29
CA ALA A 166 7.17 -31.66 -13.85
C ALA A 166 5.74 -32.00 -13.37
N GLY A 167 4.80 -32.24 -14.28
CA GLY A 167 3.42 -32.62 -13.99
C GLY A 167 2.43 -31.44 -13.93
N ALA A 168 2.88 -30.21 -14.16
CA ALA A 168 2.01 -29.04 -14.19
C ALA A 168 1.15 -28.97 -15.44
N HIS A 169 -0.07 -28.43 -15.33
CA HIS A 169 -0.94 -28.17 -16.46
C HIS A 169 -0.44 -26.98 -17.27
N GLN A 170 -0.36 -27.18 -18.59
CA GLN A 170 -0.04 -26.13 -19.56
C GLN A 170 -0.74 -26.44 -20.91
N TRP A 171 -0.69 -25.49 -21.82
CA TRP A 171 -1.38 -25.59 -23.11
C TRP A 171 -0.36 -25.61 -24.24
N HIS A 172 -0.52 -26.55 -25.19
CA HIS A 172 0.29 -26.62 -26.40
C HIS A 172 -0.55 -26.27 -27.64
N PRO A 173 0.04 -25.60 -28.65
CA PRO A 173 -0.63 -25.37 -29.91
C PRO A 173 -0.78 -26.69 -30.66
N ILE A 174 -1.93 -26.92 -31.33
CA ILE A 174 -2.18 -28.09 -32.14
C ILE A 174 -1.56 -27.87 -33.53
N ASP A 175 -0.72 -28.80 -33.96
CA ASP A 175 -0.03 -28.77 -35.25
C ASP A 175 0.74 -27.46 -35.53
N PRO A 176 1.66 -27.03 -34.62
CA PRO A 176 2.41 -25.80 -34.82
C PRO A 176 3.32 -25.87 -36.03
N LYS A 177 3.47 -24.76 -36.76
CA LYS A 177 4.42 -24.63 -37.85
C LYS A 177 5.86 -24.56 -37.31
N ASP A 178 6.82 -24.99 -38.12
CA ASP A 178 8.23 -24.94 -37.73
C ASP A 178 8.72 -23.54 -37.38
N GLU A 179 8.18 -22.49 -38.01
CA GLU A 179 8.51 -21.08 -37.77
C GLU A 179 8.04 -20.56 -36.40
N ASP A 180 7.07 -21.23 -35.78
CA ASP A 180 6.45 -20.89 -34.51
C ASP A 180 6.96 -21.76 -33.34
N LEU A 181 7.95 -22.63 -33.62
CA LEU A 181 8.67 -23.37 -32.58
C LEU A 181 9.76 -22.51 -31.95
N ALA A 182 10.00 -22.74 -30.66
CA ALA A 182 11.04 -22.04 -29.91
C ALA A 182 12.38 -22.80 -29.94
N PRO A 183 13.52 -22.11 -29.84
CA PRO A 183 14.81 -22.77 -29.67
C PRO A 183 14.91 -23.44 -28.29
N ASP A 184 15.57 -24.57 -28.21
CA ASP A 184 15.96 -25.19 -26.93
C ASP A 184 16.87 -24.26 -26.13
N ALA A 185 16.84 -24.39 -24.79
CA ALA A 185 17.57 -23.52 -23.88
C ALA A 185 19.11 -23.58 -24.02
N GLU A 186 19.67 -24.71 -24.50
CA GLU A 186 21.11 -24.90 -24.63
C GLU A 186 21.55 -25.05 -26.09
N ASP A 187 20.70 -25.61 -26.95
CA ASP A 187 21.04 -25.87 -28.34
C ASP A 187 19.99 -25.25 -29.28
N SER A 188 20.28 -24.07 -29.76
CA SER A 188 19.40 -23.32 -30.67
C SER A 188 19.11 -24.00 -32.00
N SER A 189 19.81 -25.11 -32.34
CA SER A 189 19.53 -25.93 -33.50
C SER A 189 18.39 -26.93 -33.25
N VAL A 190 18.02 -27.16 -31.98
CA VAL A 190 16.89 -27.99 -31.60
C VAL A 190 15.68 -27.10 -31.39
N LEU A 191 14.58 -27.42 -32.04
CA LEU A 191 13.32 -26.68 -31.88
C LEU A 191 12.36 -27.45 -30.99
N VAL A 192 11.69 -26.75 -30.11
CA VAL A 192 10.70 -27.26 -29.16
C VAL A 192 9.38 -26.51 -29.34
N THR A 193 8.26 -27.15 -28.96
CA THR A 193 6.96 -26.47 -29.06
C THR A 193 6.90 -25.26 -28.14
N THR A 194 6.21 -24.22 -28.59
CA THR A 194 5.77 -23.11 -27.73
C THR A 194 4.63 -23.58 -26.82
N MET A 195 4.36 -22.82 -25.76
CA MET A 195 3.30 -23.15 -24.80
C MET A 195 2.58 -21.90 -24.31
N MET A 196 1.42 -22.10 -23.72
CA MET A 196 0.70 -21.08 -22.93
C MET A 196 0.34 -21.67 -21.56
N THR A 197 0.28 -20.80 -20.54
CA THR A 197 -0.28 -21.14 -19.24
C THR A 197 -1.80 -20.98 -19.27
N THR A 198 -2.50 -21.45 -18.24
CA THR A 198 -3.93 -21.18 -18.10
C THR A 198 -4.20 -19.67 -17.92
N ALA A 199 -3.27 -18.95 -17.28
CA ALA A 199 -3.33 -17.50 -17.18
C ALA A 199 -3.21 -16.80 -18.55
N ASP A 200 -2.39 -17.30 -19.47
CA ASP A 200 -2.32 -16.80 -20.84
C ASP A 200 -3.60 -17.09 -21.63
N MET A 201 -4.16 -18.28 -21.44
CA MET A 201 -5.45 -18.62 -22.07
C MET A 201 -6.57 -17.69 -21.59
N ALA A 202 -6.49 -17.14 -20.39
CA ALA A 202 -7.42 -16.11 -19.92
C ALA A 202 -7.39 -14.86 -20.81
N MET A 203 -6.23 -14.47 -21.35
CA MET A 203 -6.11 -13.33 -22.28
C MET A 203 -6.86 -13.56 -23.60
N ARG A 204 -7.08 -14.83 -23.97
CA ARG A 204 -7.87 -15.23 -25.13
C ARG A 204 -9.35 -15.44 -24.81
N GLU A 205 -9.69 -16.03 -23.66
CA GLU A 205 -11.03 -16.54 -23.38
C GLU A 205 -11.91 -15.55 -22.59
N ASP A 206 -11.34 -14.73 -21.69
CA ASP A 206 -12.11 -13.70 -21.00
C ASP A 206 -12.53 -12.59 -21.98
N PRO A 207 -13.83 -12.22 -22.03
CA PRO A 207 -14.33 -11.25 -23.02
C PRO A 207 -13.65 -9.88 -22.98
N SER A 208 -13.31 -9.38 -21.80
CA SER A 208 -12.66 -8.07 -21.64
C SER A 208 -11.20 -8.12 -22.08
N TYR A 209 -10.45 -9.11 -21.59
CA TYR A 209 -9.06 -9.33 -22.00
C TYR A 209 -8.93 -9.64 -23.48
N ARG A 210 -9.80 -10.47 -24.02
CA ARG A 210 -9.81 -10.81 -25.46
C ARG A 210 -9.96 -9.59 -26.36
N LYS A 211 -10.82 -8.66 -25.96
CA LYS A 211 -11.02 -7.42 -26.73
C LYS A 211 -9.74 -6.59 -26.80
N ILE A 212 -9.05 -6.47 -25.68
CA ILE A 212 -7.77 -5.75 -25.57
C ILE A 212 -6.67 -6.49 -26.33
N SER A 213 -6.54 -7.81 -26.10
CA SER A 213 -5.54 -8.66 -26.74
C SER A 213 -5.64 -8.62 -28.26
N LYS A 214 -6.87 -8.66 -28.81
CA LYS A 214 -7.08 -8.53 -30.26
C LYS A 214 -6.72 -7.16 -30.80
N ARG A 215 -7.04 -6.10 -30.08
CA ARG A 215 -6.65 -4.74 -30.44
C ARG A 215 -5.13 -4.60 -30.49
N PHE A 216 -4.42 -5.12 -29.49
CA PHE A 216 -2.96 -5.12 -29.46
C PHE A 216 -2.33 -5.99 -30.54
N HIS A 217 -2.94 -7.15 -30.84
CA HIS A 217 -2.52 -7.99 -31.95
C HIS A 217 -2.60 -7.28 -33.29
N GLU A 218 -3.70 -6.53 -33.53
CA GLU A 218 -3.94 -5.77 -34.75
C GLU A 218 -3.12 -4.47 -34.83
N ASN A 219 -2.64 -3.94 -33.69
CA ASN A 219 -1.93 -2.66 -33.57
C ASN A 219 -0.64 -2.81 -32.74
N PRO A 220 0.45 -3.36 -33.32
CA PRO A 220 1.70 -3.62 -32.60
C PRO A 220 2.34 -2.39 -31.97
N ASP A 221 2.23 -1.22 -32.58
CA ASP A 221 2.78 0.02 -32.04
C ASP A 221 2.03 0.48 -30.78
N GLU A 222 0.70 0.29 -30.77
CA GLU A 222 -0.13 0.55 -29.58
C GLU A 222 0.23 -0.40 -28.44
N PHE A 223 0.45 -1.67 -28.76
CA PHE A 223 0.91 -2.66 -27.78
C PHE A 223 2.28 -2.30 -27.20
N ALA A 224 3.21 -1.86 -28.04
CA ALA A 224 4.56 -1.46 -27.59
C ALA A 224 4.48 -0.28 -26.61
N ASP A 225 3.69 0.74 -26.90
CA ASP A 225 3.50 1.91 -26.00
C ASP A 225 2.80 1.48 -24.70
N ALA A 226 1.73 0.68 -24.79
CA ALA A 226 1.00 0.20 -23.61
C ALA A 226 1.90 -0.66 -22.70
N PHE A 227 2.71 -1.56 -23.27
CA PHE A 227 3.67 -2.34 -22.50
C PHE A 227 4.74 -1.46 -21.83
N ALA A 228 5.33 -0.53 -22.57
CA ALA A 228 6.34 0.37 -22.01
C ALA A 228 5.79 1.18 -20.81
N ARG A 229 4.57 1.71 -20.94
CA ARG A 229 3.90 2.46 -19.86
C ARG A 229 3.55 1.59 -18.66
N ALA A 230 2.99 0.43 -18.89
CA ALA A 230 2.62 -0.52 -17.83
C ALA A 230 3.87 -1.06 -17.10
N TRP A 231 4.94 -1.36 -17.85
CA TRP A 231 6.22 -1.77 -17.28
C TRP A 231 6.86 -0.65 -16.46
N PHE A 232 6.83 0.58 -16.95
CA PHE A 232 7.32 1.74 -16.21
C PHE A 232 6.54 1.94 -14.90
N LYS A 233 5.21 1.83 -14.94
CA LYS A 233 4.35 1.91 -13.75
C LYS A 233 4.68 0.81 -12.76
N LEU A 234 4.80 -0.45 -13.22
CA LEU A 234 5.13 -1.59 -12.35
C LEU A 234 6.42 -1.37 -11.56
N LEU A 235 7.44 -0.80 -12.20
CA LEU A 235 8.76 -0.62 -11.62
C LEU A 235 8.91 0.66 -10.78
N HIS A 236 8.01 1.65 -10.92
CA HIS A 236 8.22 2.99 -10.35
C HIS A 236 7.09 3.48 -9.46
N ARG A 237 5.93 2.80 -9.43
CA ARG A 237 4.78 3.31 -8.67
C ARG A 237 5.02 3.45 -7.15
N ASP A 238 6.00 2.75 -6.60
CA ASP A 238 6.42 2.82 -5.21
C ASP A 238 7.62 3.75 -4.97
N MET A 239 8.04 4.49 -6.00
CA MET A 239 9.18 5.41 -5.92
C MET A 239 8.77 6.87 -5.64
N GLY A 240 7.49 7.15 -5.51
CA GLY A 240 6.95 8.49 -5.31
C GLY A 240 6.87 9.31 -6.61
N PRO A 241 6.71 10.64 -6.50
CA PRO A 241 6.53 11.52 -7.65
C PRO A 241 7.81 11.62 -8.50
N ARG A 242 7.63 12.02 -9.77
CA ARG A 242 8.71 12.16 -10.76
C ARG A 242 9.89 13.01 -10.26
N SER A 243 9.66 13.99 -9.40
CA SER A 243 10.71 14.82 -8.80
C SER A 243 11.76 14.04 -8.02
N ARG A 244 11.49 12.81 -7.63
CA ARG A 244 12.43 11.90 -6.95
C ARG A 244 13.32 11.11 -7.90
N TYR A 245 12.99 11.06 -9.20
CA TYR A 245 13.74 10.25 -10.16
C TYR A 245 15.03 10.96 -10.58
N LEU A 246 16.08 10.20 -10.83
CA LEU A 246 17.39 10.71 -11.17
C LEU A 246 17.87 10.10 -12.49
N GLY A 247 18.58 10.90 -13.27
CA GLY A 247 19.25 10.48 -14.48
C GLY A 247 18.63 11.00 -15.77
N PRO A 248 19.31 10.79 -16.91
CA PRO A 248 18.91 11.35 -18.19
C PRO A 248 17.72 10.63 -18.84
N GLU A 249 17.36 9.44 -18.36
CA GLU A 249 16.28 8.60 -18.90
C GLU A 249 14.92 8.87 -18.25
N VAL A 250 14.84 9.84 -17.31
CA VAL A 250 13.57 10.20 -16.66
C VAL A 250 12.64 10.79 -17.70
N PRO A 251 11.42 10.23 -17.89
CA PRO A 251 10.46 10.79 -18.82
C PRO A 251 10.02 12.20 -18.41
N ASP A 252 9.80 13.07 -19.40
CA ASP A 252 9.30 14.42 -19.16
C ASP A 252 7.79 14.47 -18.82
N GLU A 253 7.07 13.40 -19.13
CA GLU A 253 5.64 13.26 -18.87
C GLU A 253 5.36 12.95 -17.41
N ASP A 254 4.41 13.65 -16.79
CA ASP A 254 3.82 13.28 -15.51
C ASP A 254 2.62 12.35 -15.75
N LEU A 255 2.70 11.14 -15.23
CA LEU A 255 1.63 10.16 -15.34
C LEU A 255 0.68 10.26 -14.13
N ILE A 256 -0.60 9.98 -14.32
CA ILE A 256 -1.63 10.18 -13.29
C ILE A 256 -1.34 9.41 -12.01
N TRP A 257 -0.80 8.20 -12.11
CA TRP A 257 -0.45 7.35 -10.98
C TRP A 257 0.78 7.83 -10.18
N GLN A 258 1.50 8.84 -10.69
CA GLN A 258 2.59 9.52 -9.97
C GLN A 258 2.08 10.63 -9.05
N ASP A 259 0.76 10.79 -8.95
CA ASP A 259 0.09 11.79 -8.15
C ASP A 259 0.61 13.22 -8.40
N PRO A 260 0.59 13.69 -9.66
CA PRO A 260 1.20 14.97 -10.02
C PRO A 260 0.57 16.13 -9.24
N ILE A 261 1.41 17.04 -8.77
CA ILE A 261 1.01 18.22 -8.03
C ILE A 261 1.63 19.44 -8.69
N PRO A 262 0.84 20.49 -8.98
CA PRO A 262 1.39 21.76 -9.48
C PRO A 262 2.36 22.36 -8.48
N ALA A 263 3.32 23.14 -8.97
CA ALA A 263 4.23 23.89 -8.12
C ALA A 263 3.44 24.80 -7.17
N GLY A 264 3.76 24.74 -5.88
CA GLY A 264 3.15 25.60 -4.87
C GLY A 264 3.75 27.01 -4.85
N ASN A 265 3.06 27.91 -4.16
CA ASN A 265 3.54 29.26 -3.90
C ASN A 265 4.00 29.35 -2.43
N SER A 266 5.23 29.78 -2.20
CA SER A 266 5.75 30.07 -0.86
C SER A 266 5.85 31.59 -0.56
N ASP A 267 5.53 32.44 -1.53
CA ASP A 267 5.61 33.91 -1.40
C ASP A 267 4.26 34.48 -0.98
N TYR A 268 3.90 34.27 0.28
CA TYR A 268 2.72 34.87 0.92
C TYR A 268 3.03 35.20 2.40
N ASN A 269 2.17 35.99 3.02
CA ASN A 269 2.34 36.34 4.43
C ASN A 269 1.74 35.26 5.34
N GLU A 270 2.57 34.41 5.93
CA GLU A 270 2.18 33.32 6.84
C GLU A 270 1.36 33.83 8.03
N GLU A 271 1.79 34.95 8.68
CA GLU A 271 1.10 35.53 9.82
C GLU A 271 -0.31 36.01 9.47
N ALA A 272 -0.51 36.53 8.25
CA ALA A 272 -1.84 36.92 7.79
C ALA A 272 -2.75 35.70 7.59
N VAL A 273 -2.20 34.55 7.15
CA VAL A 273 -2.93 33.27 7.05
C VAL A 273 -3.29 32.77 8.44
N LYS A 274 -2.35 32.72 9.39
CA LYS A 274 -2.57 32.29 10.78
C LYS A 274 -3.62 33.14 11.49
N THR A 275 -3.60 34.46 11.27
CA THR A 275 -4.61 35.39 11.84
C THR A 275 -6.00 35.01 11.33
N ARG A 276 -6.18 34.84 10.02
CA ARG A 276 -7.48 34.48 9.44
C ARG A 276 -7.98 33.11 9.92
N ILE A 277 -7.07 32.13 10.06
CA ILE A 277 -7.39 30.83 10.63
C ILE A 277 -7.89 30.99 12.08
N SER A 278 -7.19 31.76 12.90
CA SER A 278 -7.56 32.01 14.32
C SER A 278 -8.92 32.72 14.46
N GLU A 279 -9.30 33.54 13.48
CA GLU A 279 -10.56 34.27 13.46
C GLU A 279 -11.71 33.49 12.76
N SER A 280 -11.42 32.30 12.21
CA SER A 280 -12.37 31.52 11.38
C SER A 280 -13.55 30.92 12.14
N GLY A 281 -13.44 30.82 13.46
CA GLY A 281 -14.43 30.16 14.32
C GLY A 281 -14.40 28.62 14.25
N LEU A 282 -13.36 28.04 13.65
CA LEU A 282 -13.08 26.61 13.76
C LEU A 282 -12.52 26.28 15.13
N THR A 283 -12.91 25.14 15.67
CA THR A 283 -12.36 24.61 16.93
C THR A 283 -10.97 24.01 16.72
N VAL A 284 -10.21 23.89 17.80
CA VAL A 284 -8.91 23.18 17.80
C VAL A 284 -9.06 21.78 17.21
N GLN A 285 -10.12 21.05 17.58
CA GLN A 285 -10.39 19.71 17.08
C GLN A 285 -10.59 19.70 15.56
N GLU A 286 -11.44 20.58 15.03
CA GLU A 286 -11.72 20.64 13.57
C GLU A 286 -10.44 20.97 12.79
N MET A 287 -9.62 21.91 13.27
CA MET A 287 -8.37 22.28 12.62
C MET A 287 -7.35 21.14 12.62
N VAL A 288 -7.10 20.54 13.77
CA VAL A 288 -6.09 19.48 13.92
C VAL A 288 -6.55 18.19 13.23
N GLU A 289 -7.83 17.81 13.35
CA GLU A 289 -8.36 16.60 12.73
C GLU A 289 -8.34 16.68 11.19
N THR A 290 -8.65 17.85 10.62
CA THR A 290 -8.58 18.05 9.16
C THR A 290 -7.15 17.95 8.64
N ALA A 291 -6.19 18.57 9.32
CA ALA A 291 -4.78 18.48 8.94
C ALA A 291 -4.25 17.03 9.07
N TRP A 292 -4.60 16.35 10.16
CA TRP A 292 -4.27 14.94 10.33
C TRP A 292 -4.88 14.07 9.22
N ALA A 293 -6.17 14.23 8.93
CA ALA A 293 -6.87 13.49 7.88
C ALA A 293 -6.22 13.65 6.50
N SER A 294 -5.71 14.86 6.21
CA SER A 294 -4.98 15.13 4.97
C SER A 294 -3.60 14.46 4.96
N ALA A 295 -2.78 14.73 5.96
CA ALA A 295 -1.38 14.33 5.99
C ALA A 295 -1.19 12.82 6.25
N SER A 296 -2.03 12.21 7.09
CA SER A 296 -1.89 10.82 7.52
C SER A 296 -2.29 9.79 6.46
N THR A 297 -2.69 10.22 5.26
CA THR A 297 -2.84 9.34 4.10
C THR A 297 -1.50 8.92 3.50
N PHE A 298 -0.41 9.59 3.88
CA PHE A 298 0.92 9.22 3.40
C PHE A 298 1.29 7.79 3.75
N ARG A 299 1.92 7.11 2.79
CA ARG A 299 2.41 5.75 2.91
C ARG A 299 3.88 5.69 2.51
N GLY A 300 4.74 5.37 3.47
CA GLY A 300 6.17 5.20 3.22
C GLY A 300 6.52 4.01 2.33
N SER A 301 5.57 3.07 2.13
CA SER A 301 5.76 1.88 1.28
C SER A 301 5.75 2.20 -0.21
N ASP A 302 4.95 3.17 -0.64
CA ASP A 302 4.80 3.59 -2.05
C ASP A 302 4.90 5.10 -2.25
N LEU A 303 5.17 5.85 -1.18
CA LEU A 303 5.38 7.31 -1.17
C LEU A 303 4.19 8.10 -1.73
N ARG A 304 2.97 7.56 -1.57
CA ARG A 304 1.71 8.16 -1.99
C ARG A 304 0.99 8.81 -0.81
N GLY A 305 0.01 9.64 -1.12
CA GLY A 305 -0.76 10.37 -0.11
C GLY A 305 -0.01 11.56 0.46
N GLY A 306 -0.49 12.06 1.60
CA GLY A 306 0.06 13.23 2.27
C GLY A 306 -0.77 14.50 2.10
N ALA A 307 -0.33 15.58 2.71
CA ALA A 307 -1.03 16.86 2.71
C ALA A 307 -0.86 17.66 1.42
N ASN A 308 0.27 17.46 0.71
CA ASN A 308 0.57 18.17 -0.53
C ASN A 308 -0.43 17.76 -1.63
N GLY A 309 -0.93 18.73 -2.38
CA GLY A 309 -2.00 18.51 -3.34
C GLY A 309 -3.40 18.77 -2.80
N ALA A 310 -3.59 18.88 -1.49
CA ALA A 310 -4.90 19.05 -0.84
C ALA A 310 -5.99 18.12 -1.39
N ARG A 311 -5.64 16.85 -1.69
CA ARG A 311 -6.58 15.90 -2.29
C ARG A 311 -7.74 15.54 -1.38
N ILE A 312 -7.64 15.85 -0.10
CA ILE A 312 -8.76 15.71 0.85
C ILE A 312 -10.02 16.51 0.45
N ARG A 313 -9.89 17.53 -0.41
CA ARG A 313 -11.02 18.29 -0.97
C ARG A 313 -11.63 17.67 -2.24
N LEU A 314 -10.98 16.63 -2.78
CA LEU A 314 -11.33 15.96 -4.04
C LEU A 314 -11.91 14.55 -3.78
N ALA A 315 -12.67 14.04 -4.76
CA ALA A 315 -13.06 12.65 -4.75
C ALA A 315 -11.83 11.73 -5.00
N PRO A 316 -11.75 10.55 -4.33
CA PRO A 316 -12.74 10.00 -3.40
C PRO A 316 -12.56 10.47 -1.95
N GLN A 317 -11.45 11.13 -1.62
CA GLN A 317 -10.97 11.37 -0.25
C GLN A 317 -11.92 12.24 0.59
N LYS A 318 -12.59 13.21 -0.05
CA LYS A 318 -13.57 14.10 0.61
C LYS A 318 -14.80 13.35 1.17
N ASP A 319 -15.11 12.19 0.57
CA ASP A 319 -16.32 11.42 0.87
C ASP A 319 -16.04 10.24 1.83
N TRP A 320 -14.80 10.01 2.24
CA TRP A 320 -14.43 8.94 3.18
C TRP A 320 -15.04 9.17 4.57
N GLU A 321 -15.66 8.14 5.11
CA GLU A 321 -16.31 8.17 6.43
C GLU A 321 -15.36 8.67 7.53
N ALA A 322 -14.11 8.18 7.52
CA ALA A 322 -13.08 8.57 8.48
C ALA A 322 -12.79 10.09 8.51
N ASN A 323 -13.14 10.82 7.46
CA ASN A 323 -12.90 12.24 7.32
C ASN A 323 -14.10 13.10 7.77
N LYS A 324 -15.21 12.49 8.19
CA LYS A 324 -16.42 13.20 8.63
C LYS A 324 -16.86 14.25 7.59
N PRO A 325 -17.44 13.82 6.43
CA PRO A 325 -17.63 14.67 5.24
C PRO A 325 -18.32 16.02 5.49
N GLU A 326 -19.32 16.08 6.38
CA GLU A 326 -20.02 17.33 6.70
C GLU A 326 -19.11 18.33 7.43
N GLN A 327 -18.36 17.88 8.44
CA GLN A 327 -17.38 18.70 9.17
C GLN A 327 -16.25 19.14 8.23
N LEU A 328 -15.75 18.21 7.43
CA LEU A 328 -14.70 18.46 6.45
C LEU A 328 -15.13 19.53 5.44
N ALA A 329 -16.32 19.42 4.86
CA ALA A 329 -16.84 20.40 3.89
C ALA A 329 -16.92 21.82 4.48
N ARG A 330 -17.33 21.93 5.76
CA ARG A 330 -17.32 23.23 6.49
C ARG A 330 -15.92 23.80 6.62
N ALA A 331 -14.96 23.00 7.07
CA ALA A 331 -13.57 23.44 7.24
C ALA A 331 -12.93 23.84 5.91
N LEU A 332 -13.12 23.01 4.86
CA LEU A 332 -12.58 23.26 3.52
C LEU A 332 -13.14 24.55 2.89
N GLY A 333 -14.43 24.83 3.04
CA GLY A 333 -15.00 26.09 2.55
C GLY A 333 -14.31 27.31 3.12
N ILE A 334 -14.00 27.29 4.43
CA ILE A 334 -13.25 28.37 5.11
C ILE A 334 -11.80 28.42 4.61
N TYR A 335 -11.15 27.27 4.45
CA TYR A 335 -9.75 27.22 3.98
C TYR A 335 -9.59 27.71 2.54
N GLU A 336 -10.53 27.40 1.65
CA GLU A 336 -10.56 27.89 0.28
C GLU A 336 -10.72 29.43 0.23
N GLU A 337 -11.57 30.00 1.08
CA GLU A 337 -11.70 31.46 1.22
C GLU A 337 -10.41 32.11 1.71
N ILE A 338 -9.73 31.53 2.72
CA ILE A 338 -8.46 32.02 3.23
C ILE A 338 -7.37 31.93 2.15
N ALA A 339 -7.27 30.81 1.46
CA ALA A 339 -6.32 30.57 0.37
C ALA A 339 -6.49 31.63 -0.73
N ALA A 340 -7.72 31.84 -1.21
CA ALA A 340 -8.04 32.85 -2.21
C ALA A 340 -7.69 34.28 -1.77
N ALA A 341 -7.84 34.60 -0.48
CA ALA A 341 -7.57 35.94 0.06
C ALA A 341 -6.09 36.22 0.32
N THR A 342 -5.27 35.18 0.46
CA THR A 342 -3.86 35.31 0.90
C THR A 342 -2.84 34.90 -0.17
N GLY A 343 -3.26 34.15 -1.19
CA GLY A 343 -2.37 33.58 -2.21
C GLY A 343 -1.64 32.30 -1.74
N ALA A 344 -1.92 31.81 -0.54
CA ALA A 344 -1.48 30.48 -0.10
C ALA A 344 -2.26 29.38 -0.83
N SER A 345 -1.68 28.19 -0.96
CA SER A 345 -2.43 27.01 -1.41
C SER A 345 -3.40 26.52 -0.32
N VAL A 346 -4.47 25.84 -0.71
CA VAL A 346 -5.37 25.17 0.24
C VAL A 346 -4.59 24.13 1.06
N ALA A 347 -3.63 23.43 0.46
CA ALA A 347 -2.77 22.49 1.13
C ALA A 347 -1.96 23.13 2.27
N ASP A 348 -1.38 24.29 2.03
CA ASP A 348 -0.66 25.04 3.07
C ASP A 348 -1.61 25.56 4.15
N VAL A 349 -2.80 26.04 3.78
CA VAL A 349 -3.81 26.50 4.76
C VAL A 349 -4.26 25.35 5.68
N ILE A 350 -4.46 24.14 5.14
CA ILE A 350 -4.83 22.95 5.93
C ILE A 350 -3.76 22.65 6.99
N VAL A 351 -2.49 22.61 6.60
CA VAL A 351 -1.40 22.30 7.53
C VAL A 351 -1.22 23.42 8.55
N LEU A 352 -1.26 24.70 8.11
CA LEU A 352 -1.21 25.85 9.01
C LEU A 352 -2.37 25.86 10.00
N ALA A 353 -3.58 25.45 9.60
CA ALA A 353 -4.72 25.36 10.50
C ALA A 353 -4.47 24.31 11.61
N GLY A 354 -3.93 23.15 11.27
CA GLY A 354 -3.50 22.17 12.26
C GLY A 354 -2.46 22.73 13.23
N ASN A 355 -1.47 23.43 12.70
CA ASN A 355 -0.44 24.09 13.52
C ASN A 355 -1.03 25.16 14.45
N VAL A 356 -1.90 26.04 13.95
CA VAL A 356 -2.60 27.04 14.75
C VAL A 356 -3.43 26.39 15.87
N GLY A 357 -4.11 25.28 15.58
CA GLY A 357 -4.83 24.52 16.60
C GLY A 357 -3.92 24.01 17.72
N ILE A 358 -2.74 23.48 17.36
CA ILE A 358 -1.74 23.00 18.33
C ILE A 358 -1.15 24.20 19.11
N GLU A 359 -0.83 25.30 18.45
CA GLU A 359 -0.33 26.53 19.10
C GLU A 359 -1.33 27.08 20.13
N GLN A 360 -2.62 27.10 19.80
CA GLN A 360 -3.69 27.50 20.74
C GLN A 360 -3.86 26.52 21.90
N ALA A 361 -3.65 25.24 21.67
CA ALA A 361 -3.80 24.20 22.68
C ALA A 361 -2.62 24.11 23.66
N SER A 362 -1.40 24.39 23.19
CA SER A 362 -0.15 24.22 23.94
C SER A 362 0.50 25.51 24.39
N GLY A 363 0.27 26.62 23.68
CA GLY A 363 1.02 27.86 23.83
C GLY A 363 2.44 27.82 23.23
N ALA A 364 2.83 26.71 22.61
CA ALA A 364 4.12 26.53 21.93
C ALA A 364 4.03 26.85 20.43
N SER A 365 5.14 27.27 19.83
CA SER A 365 5.21 27.48 18.37
C SER A 365 5.40 26.19 17.62
N VAL A 366 4.72 26.03 16.49
CA VAL A 366 4.83 24.86 15.59
C VAL A 366 5.55 25.25 14.31
N PRO A 367 6.68 24.61 13.94
CA PRO A 367 7.38 24.87 12.69
C PRO A 367 6.51 24.60 11.48
N PHE A 368 6.70 25.40 10.41
CA PHE A 368 5.98 25.26 9.16
C PHE A 368 6.89 25.42 7.96
N ILE A 369 6.64 24.66 6.90
CA ILE A 369 7.32 24.74 5.61
C ILE A 369 6.26 25.03 4.54
N ALA A 370 6.30 26.23 3.95
CA ALA A 370 5.41 26.68 2.91
C ALA A 370 5.72 26.05 1.55
N GLY A 371 4.79 26.20 0.58
CA GLY A 371 5.03 25.89 -0.82
C GLY A 371 4.39 24.61 -1.32
N ARG A 372 3.39 24.06 -0.60
CA ARG A 372 2.53 22.99 -1.13
C ARG A 372 1.70 23.51 -2.29
N GLY A 373 1.45 22.66 -3.28
CA GLY A 373 0.53 22.94 -4.39
C GLY A 373 -0.83 22.31 -4.16
N ASP A 374 -1.82 22.69 -4.99
CA ASP A 374 -3.17 22.14 -4.98
C ASP A 374 -3.40 21.32 -6.26
N ALA A 375 -3.60 20.02 -6.12
CA ALA A 375 -3.94 19.16 -7.25
C ALA A 375 -5.38 19.41 -7.72
N SER A 376 -5.65 19.12 -9.00
CA SER A 376 -7.00 19.10 -9.56
C SER A 376 -7.59 17.68 -9.50
N GLN A 377 -8.90 17.56 -9.80
CA GLN A 377 -9.55 16.25 -9.91
C GLN A 377 -8.96 15.43 -11.06
N GLU A 378 -8.59 16.07 -12.16
CA GLU A 378 -7.98 15.43 -13.33
C GLU A 378 -6.56 14.93 -13.05
N GLN A 379 -5.89 15.47 -12.04
CA GLN A 379 -4.58 15.03 -11.55
C GLN A 379 -4.69 13.97 -10.46
N THR A 380 -5.90 13.48 -10.16
CA THR A 380 -6.16 12.51 -9.09
C THR A 380 -6.62 11.19 -9.71
N ASP A 381 -5.84 10.15 -9.52
CA ASP A 381 -6.18 8.78 -9.93
C ASP A 381 -7.21 8.20 -8.95
N VAL A 382 -8.49 8.48 -9.21
CA VAL A 382 -9.62 8.16 -8.30
C VAL A 382 -9.68 6.66 -7.99
N GLU A 383 -9.45 5.81 -8.99
CA GLU A 383 -9.54 4.35 -8.81
C GLU A 383 -8.46 3.83 -7.87
N SER A 384 -7.21 4.27 -8.07
CA SER A 384 -6.10 3.82 -7.25
C SER A 384 -6.01 4.51 -5.88
N PHE A 385 -6.71 5.63 -5.66
CA PHE A 385 -6.78 6.30 -4.36
C PHE A 385 -7.59 5.52 -3.32
N GLY A 386 -8.44 4.58 -3.73
CA GLY A 386 -9.23 3.76 -2.81
C GLY A 386 -8.39 3.03 -1.76
N ILE A 387 -7.19 2.59 -2.12
CA ILE A 387 -6.27 1.92 -1.18
C ILE A 387 -5.70 2.84 -0.08
N LEU A 388 -5.84 4.14 -0.21
CA LEU A 388 -5.41 5.12 0.80
C LEU A 388 -6.51 5.39 1.82
N GLU A 389 -7.74 4.91 1.60
CA GLU A 389 -8.84 5.04 2.54
C GLU A 389 -8.50 4.32 3.85
N PRO A 390 -8.52 5.02 5.00
CA PRO A 390 -8.24 4.39 6.27
C PRO A 390 -9.43 3.51 6.71
N LEU A 391 -9.28 2.20 6.61
CA LEU A 391 -10.22 1.24 7.20
C LEU A 391 -10.10 1.18 8.72
N ALA A 392 -8.97 1.60 9.25
CA ALA A 392 -8.76 1.90 10.65
C ALA A 392 -7.70 3.01 10.80
N ASP A 393 -7.90 3.87 11.79
CA ASP A 393 -6.94 4.91 12.17
C ASP A 393 -6.90 5.02 13.70
N GLY A 394 -5.98 4.29 14.33
CA GLY A 394 -5.83 4.27 15.77
C GLY A 394 -5.48 5.64 16.37
N PHE A 395 -4.87 6.54 15.59
CA PHE A 395 -4.59 7.91 16.03
C PHE A 395 -5.87 8.74 16.26
N ARG A 396 -6.93 8.48 15.48
CA ARG A 396 -8.27 9.08 15.66
C ARG A 396 -9.28 8.15 16.32
N ASN A 397 -8.86 6.98 16.77
CA ASN A 397 -9.73 5.92 17.32
C ASN A 397 -10.83 5.46 16.36
N TYR A 398 -10.57 5.59 15.04
CA TYR A 398 -11.50 5.20 13.99
C TYR A 398 -11.27 3.75 13.56
N LYS A 399 -12.36 3.03 13.34
CA LYS A 399 -12.36 1.70 12.72
C LYS A 399 -13.66 1.51 11.94
N HIS A 400 -13.54 1.21 10.64
CA HIS A 400 -14.69 0.85 9.83
C HIS A 400 -15.40 -0.40 10.41
N ALA A 401 -16.74 -0.41 10.39
CA ALA A 401 -17.54 -1.43 11.06
C ALA A 401 -17.26 -2.85 10.56
N ASP A 402 -17.05 -3.01 9.26
CA ASP A 402 -16.83 -4.30 8.61
C ASP A 402 -15.39 -4.79 8.64
N PHE A 403 -14.44 -3.95 9.09
CA PHE A 403 -13.04 -4.32 9.09
C PHE A 403 -12.68 -5.20 10.29
N THR A 404 -12.12 -6.39 10.05
CA THR A 404 -11.95 -7.44 11.05
C THR A 404 -10.62 -7.48 11.76
N VAL A 405 -9.58 -6.84 11.19
CA VAL A 405 -8.24 -6.78 11.79
C VAL A 405 -8.28 -6.02 13.12
N SER A 406 -7.45 -6.43 14.06
CA SER A 406 -7.43 -5.79 15.37
C SER A 406 -6.92 -4.35 15.28
N PRO A 407 -7.58 -3.40 15.97
CA PRO A 407 -7.26 -1.98 15.82
C PRO A 407 -5.85 -1.62 16.31
N GLU A 408 -5.29 -2.35 17.26
CA GLU A 408 -3.92 -2.15 17.74
C GLU A 408 -2.87 -2.57 16.71
N HIS A 409 -3.12 -3.62 15.91
CA HIS A 409 -2.24 -3.99 14.79
C HIS A 409 -2.31 -2.94 13.67
N MET A 410 -3.50 -2.42 13.38
CA MET A 410 -3.68 -1.35 12.40
C MET A 410 -3.03 -0.02 12.84
N LEU A 411 -2.96 0.24 14.16
CA LEU A 411 -2.19 1.37 14.67
C LEU A 411 -0.70 1.24 14.35
N LEU A 412 -0.12 0.05 14.56
CA LEU A 412 1.29 -0.22 14.24
C LEU A 412 1.56 -0.13 12.74
N ASP A 413 0.69 -0.71 11.91
CA ASP A 413 0.78 -0.62 10.46
C ASP A 413 0.78 0.85 9.99
N LYS A 414 -0.18 1.65 10.47
CA LYS A 414 -0.24 3.08 10.14
C LYS A 414 0.98 3.85 10.64
N ALA A 415 1.48 3.55 11.84
CA ALA A 415 2.69 4.16 12.35
C ALA A 415 3.91 3.85 11.46
N GLN A 416 4.05 2.61 10.99
CA GLN A 416 5.10 2.22 10.05
C GLN A 416 4.96 2.94 8.70
N LEU A 417 3.75 2.99 8.14
CA LEU A 417 3.49 3.73 6.89
C LEU A 417 3.85 5.22 7.00
N LEU A 418 3.64 5.82 8.15
CA LEU A 418 4.05 7.20 8.44
C LEU A 418 5.53 7.35 8.84
N GLY A 419 6.28 6.26 8.93
CA GLY A 419 7.68 6.26 9.34
C GLY A 419 7.90 6.62 10.82
N LEU A 420 6.90 6.39 11.68
CA LEU A 420 6.95 6.76 13.09
C LEU A 420 7.64 5.70 13.95
N SER A 421 8.49 6.15 14.84
CA SER A 421 9.01 5.33 15.94
C SER A 421 7.96 5.13 17.04
N ALA A 422 8.19 4.18 17.95
CA ALA A 422 7.28 3.94 19.07
C ALA A 422 7.07 5.17 19.98
N PRO A 423 8.10 5.98 20.34
CA PRO A 423 7.88 7.26 21.03
C PRO A 423 7.01 8.24 20.25
N GLU A 424 7.27 8.45 18.95
CA GLU A 424 6.49 9.35 18.09
C GLU A 424 5.03 8.90 17.98
N MET A 425 4.77 7.60 17.79
CA MET A 425 3.43 7.04 17.81
C MET A 425 2.74 7.30 19.16
N THR A 426 3.45 7.09 20.27
CA THR A 426 2.92 7.25 21.63
C THR A 426 2.48 8.69 21.90
N VAL A 427 3.34 9.68 21.63
CA VAL A 427 2.99 11.09 21.87
C VAL A 427 1.86 11.57 20.97
N LEU A 428 1.82 11.11 19.70
CA LEU A 428 0.74 11.48 18.77
C LEU A 428 -0.61 10.92 19.23
N VAL A 429 -0.68 9.66 19.63
CA VAL A 429 -1.94 9.10 20.16
C VAL A 429 -2.37 9.84 21.42
N GLY A 430 -1.49 9.99 22.40
CA GLY A 430 -1.81 10.70 23.66
C GLY A 430 -2.23 12.15 23.45
N GLY A 431 -1.53 12.86 22.56
CA GLY A 431 -1.83 14.26 22.28
C GLY A 431 -3.14 14.45 21.50
N LEU A 432 -3.40 13.63 20.49
CA LEU A 432 -4.68 13.70 19.76
C LEU A 432 -5.86 13.38 20.70
N ARG A 433 -5.71 12.44 21.64
CA ARG A 433 -6.72 12.18 22.68
C ARG A 433 -6.90 13.38 23.62
N ALA A 434 -5.82 14.00 24.09
CA ALA A 434 -5.89 15.21 24.92
C ALA A 434 -6.59 16.37 24.20
N LEU A 435 -6.37 16.50 22.88
CA LEU A 435 -7.07 17.47 22.04
C LEU A 435 -8.56 17.12 21.82
N GLY A 436 -9.03 15.96 22.27
CA GLY A 436 -10.42 15.53 22.11
C GLY A 436 -10.70 14.84 20.77
N ILE A 437 -9.67 14.39 20.06
CA ILE A 437 -9.82 13.74 18.76
C ILE A 437 -9.98 12.23 18.95
N SER A 438 -11.21 11.76 18.75
CA SER A 438 -11.61 10.35 18.78
C SER A 438 -12.93 10.19 18.04
N ALA A 439 -13.06 9.15 17.21
CA ALA A 439 -14.27 8.93 16.41
C ALA A 439 -15.53 8.74 17.27
N ASP A 440 -15.40 7.95 18.34
CA ASP A 440 -16.53 7.59 19.22
C ASP A 440 -16.42 8.20 20.62
N GLY A 441 -15.50 9.14 20.84
CA GLY A 441 -15.27 9.77 22.14
C GLY A 441 -14.56 8.90 23.18
N HIS A 442 -14.13 7.68 22.82
CA HIS A 442 -13.32 6.85 23.69
C HIS A 442 -11.87 7.33 23.75
N GLY A 443 -11.19 7.06 24.86
CA GLY A 443 -9.77 7.41 25.03
C GLY A 443 -9.51 8.86 25.41
N ILE A 444 -10.55 9.68 25.62
CA ILE A 444 -10.40 11.06 26.08
C ILE A 444 -10.13 11.03 27.59
N PHE A 445 -8.85 10.93 27.96
CA PHE A 445 -8.41 10.80 29.35
C PHE A 445 -7.99 12.14 29.95
N THR A 446 -8.78 13.19 29.69
CA THR A 446 -8.55 14.53 30.25
C THR A 446 -9.87 15.18 30.61
N ASP A 447 -9.85 16.10 31.58
CA ASP A 447 -10.99 16.93 31.94
C ASP A 447 -10.99 18.28 31.20
N THR A 448 -9.96 18.52 30.38
CA THR A 448 -9.78 19.75 29.58
C THR A 448 -9.53 19.43 28.09
N PRO A 449 -10.45 18.74 27.39
CA PRO A 449 -10.27 18.42 25.98
C PRO A 449 -10.06 19.70 25.16
N GLY A 450 -9.14 19.64 24.20
CA GLY A 450 -8.71 20.80 23.42
C GLY A 450 -7.47 21.51 23.99
N LYS A 451 -6.89 21.00 25.07
CA LYS A 451 -5.57 21.40 25.56
C LYS A 451 -4.57 20.27 25.32
N LEU A 452 -3.37 20.63 24.90
CA LEU A 452 -2.30 19.64 24.69
C LEU A 452 -1.58 19.39 26.01
N THR A 453 -2.09 18.42 26.77
CA THR A 453 -1.55 18.01 28.07
C THR A 453 -1.14 16.55 28.05
N ASN A 454 -0.32 16.12 29.01
CA ASN A 454 0.07 14.72 29.20
C ASN A 454 -0.96 13.91 30.02
N ASP A 455 -2.15 14.44 30.24
CA ASP A 455 -3.25 13.83 31.01
C ASP A 455 -3.60 12.42 30.52
N PHE A 456 -3.50 12.15 29.22
CA PHE A 456 -3.75 10.81 28.67
C PHE A 456 -2.93 9.75 29.40
N PHE A 457 -1.64 9.99 29.57
CA PHE A 457 -0.73 9.04 30.20
C PHE A 457 -0.94 8.96 31.71
N VAL A 458 -1.13 10.09 32.37
CA VAL A 458 -1.40 10.16 33.81
C VAL A 458 -2.67 9.35 34.15
N ASN A 459 -3.76 9.60 33.43
CA ASN A 459 -5.03 8.92 33.69
C ASN A 459 -5.08 7.46 33.19
N LEU A 460 -4.31 7.11 32.14
CA LEU A 460 -4.16 5.73 31.71
C LEU A 460 -3.51 4.85 32.79
N LEU A 461 -2.53 5.41 33.49
CA LEU A 461 -1.72 4.68 34.47
C LEU A 461 -2.23 4.83 35.91
N ASP A 462 -3.37 5.53 36.11
CA ASP A 462 -3.98 5.71 37.41
C ASP A 462 -4.38 4.36 38.01
N MET A 463 -3.83 4.06 39.19
CA MET A 463 -4.06 2.80 39.91
C MET A 463 -5.38 2.79 40.71
N ASP A 464 -6.03 3.94 40.86
CA ASP A 464 -7.32 4.04 41.54
C ASP A 464 -8.50 3.63 40.64
N VAL A 465 -8.26 3.39 39.36
CA VAL A 465 -9.26 2.90 38.42
C VAL A 465 -9.08 1.42 38.03
N GLU A 466 -10.17 0.80 37.63
CA GLU A 466 -10.21 -0.54 37.08
C GLU A 466 -10.85 -0.53 35.69
N TRP A 467 -10.16 -1.12 34.70
CA TRP A 467 -10.67 -1.23 33.34
C TRP A 467 -11.48 -2.52 33.16
N VAL A 468 -12.76 -2.37 32.83
CA VAL A 468 -13.70 -3.46 32.64
C VAL A 468 -14.13 -3.51 31.17
N PRO A 469 -14.04 -4.66 30.47
CA PRO A 469 -14.49 -4.79 29.11
C PRO A 469 -16.02 -4.65 29.00
N THR A 470 -16.48 -3.82 28.07
CA THR A 470 -17.92 -3.60 27.77
C THR A 470 -18.30 -4.08 26.39
N GLY A 471 -17.32 -4.45 25.57
CA GLY A 471 -17.49 -4.97 24.21
C GLY A 471 -16.23 -5.61 23.69
N LYS A 472 -16.24 -6.01 22.43
CA LYS A 472 -15.07 -6.62 21.77
C LYS A 472 -13.86 -5.67 21.72
N ASN A 473 -14.10 -4.37 21.60
CA ASN A 473 -13.08 -3.33 21.44
C ASN A 473 -13.18 -2.20 22.47
N THR A 474 -14.17 -2.22 23.36
CA THR A 474 -14.47 -1.11 24.26
C THR A 474 -14.38 -1.51 25.73
N TYR A 475 -13.96 -0.55 26.56
CA TYR A 475 -13.76 -0.71 27.99
C TYR A 475 -14.30 0.52 28.74
N GLU A 476 -14.66 0.30 30.00
CA GLU A 476 -14.98 1.36 30.94
C GLU A 476 -14.02 1.33 32.12
N ALA A 477 -13.54 2.50 32.55
CA ALA A 477 -12.82 2.66 33.79
C ALA A 477 -13.81 2.96 34.90
N ALA A 478 -13.74 2.21 35.99
CA ALA A 478 -14.48 2.45 37.21
C ALA A 478 -13.52 2.81 38.34
N ASP A 479 -13.86 3.81 39.15
CA ASP A 479 -13.15 4.09 40.41
C ASP A 479 -13.26 2.89 41.35
N ARG A 480 -12.15 2.40 41.87
CA ARG A 480 -12.09 1.18 42.68
C ARG A 480 -12.82 1.29 44.02
N ASN A 481 -13.01 2.50 44.54
CA ASN A 481 -13.64 2.75 45.83
C ASN A 481 -15.14 2.97 45.71
N SER A 482 -15.54 3.77 44.73
CA SER A 482 -16.95 4.16 44.54
C SER A 482 -17.69 3.27 43.55
N GLY A 483 -16.97 2.63 42.62
CA GLY A 483 -17.55 1.90 41.49
C GLY A 483 -18.14 2.81 40.41
N GLU A 484 -17.95 4.12 40.51
CA GLU A 484 -18.47 5.07 39.53
C GLU A 484 -17.63 5.01 38.24
N LYS A 485 -18.31 5.08 37.08
CA LYS A 485 -17.69 5.17 35.78
C LYS A 485 -17.01 6.54 35.63
N VAL A 486 -15.72 6.54 35.31
CA VAL A 486 -14.94 7.75 35.14
C VAL A 486 -14.53 8.01 33.69
N ARG A 487 -14.22 6.96 32.90
CA ARG A 487 -13.72 7.11 31.53
C ARG A 487 -14.10 5.92 30.66
N THR A 488 -13.90 6.06 29.34
CA THR A 488 -14.04 4.95 28.37
C THR A 488 -12.83 4.86 27.48
N ALA A 489 -12.50 3.66 27.02
CA ALA A 489 -11.35 3.38 26.19
C ALA A 489 -11.64 2.35 25.10
N THR A 490 -10.80 2.31 24.10
CA THR A 490 -10.68 1.18 23.17
C THR A 490 -9.41 0.36 23.46
N ARG A 491 -9.25 -0.76 22.75
CA ARG A 491 -8.01 -1.56 22.80
C ARG A 491 -6.78 -0.73 22.40
N VAL A 492 -6.94 0.20 21.44
CA VAL A 492 -5.87 1.11 21.00
C VAL A 492 -5.37 1.96 22.16
N ASP A 493 -6.26 2.48 23.00
CA ASP A 493 -5.87 3.33 24.13
C ASP A 493 -5.16 2.50 25.20
N LEU A 494 -5.69 1.31 25.50
CA LEU A 494 -5.20 0.47 26.59
C LEU A 494 -3.90 -0.28 26.27
N VAL A 495 -3.52 -0.42 24.98
CA VAL A 495 -2.24 -1.06 24.62
C VAL A 495 -1.04 -0.27 25.19
N PHE A 496 -1.16 1.05 25.33
CA PHE A 496 -0.13 1.91 25.93
C PHE A 496 0.05 1.69 27.45
N GLY A 497 -0.92 1.05 28.11
CA GLY A 497 -0.79 0.65 29.51
C GLY A 497 -0.47 -0.83 29.71
N SER A 498 -0.64 -1.68 28.68
CA SER A 498 -0.54 -3.14 28.77
C SER A 498 0.65 -3.75 28.04
N ASN A 499 1.10 -3.16 26.92
CA ASN A 499 2.32 -3.59 26.25
C ASN A 499 3.55 -3.04 26.98
N SER A 500 4.54 -3.87 27.30
CA SER A 500 5.67 -3.49 28.16
C SER A 500 6.51 -2.33 27.61
N GLN A 501 6.73 -2.25 26.31
CA GLN A 501 7.49 -1.15 25.68
C GLN A 501 6.68 0.15 25.66
N LEU A 502 5.43 0.08 25.22
CA LEU A 502 4.55 1.26 25.14
C LEU A 502 4.22 1.79 26.54
N ARG A 503 4.07 0.88 27.52
CA ARG A 503 3.86 1.28 28.93
C ARG A 503 5.08 2.03 29.48
N ALA A 504 6.29 1.56 29.21
CA ALA A 504 7.50 2.27 29.65
C ALA A 504 7.58 3.71 29.07
N LEU A 505 7.15 3.89 27.82
CA LEU A 505 7.03 5.22 27.21
C LEU A 505 5.93 6.06 27.86
N ALA A 506 4.77 5.45 28.12
CA ALA A 506 3.66 6.11 28.81
C ALA A 506 4.06 6.57 30.22
N GLU A 507 4.82 5.76 30.96
CA GLU A 507 5.35 6.12 32.28
C GLU A 507 6.27 7.34 32.24
N VAL A 508 7.15 7.46 31.22
CA VAL A 508 7.99 8.64 31.02
C VAL A 508 7.16 9.90 30.82
N TYR A 509 6.09 9.84 30.01
CA TYR A 509 5.25 11.01 29.77
C TYR A 509 4.25 11.31 30.90
N ALA A 510 4.00 10.35 31.80
CA ALA A 510 3.13 10.54 32.96
C ALA A 510 3.81 11.23 34.15
N GLU A 511 5.15 11.38 34.13
CA GLU A 511 5.89 12.05 35.21
C GLU A 511 5.47 13.51 35.34
N GLU A 512 5.50 14.05 36.58
CA GLU A 512 5.04 15.41 36.91
C GLU A 512 5.79 16.53 36.16
N ASP A 513 7.04 16.30 35.77
CA ASP A 513 7.89 17.27 35.07
C ASP A 513 7.98 17.01 33.56
N SER A 514 7.21 16.06 33.03
CA SER A 514 7.29 15.65 31.63
C SER A 514 6.40 16.45 30.68
N HIS A 515 5.62 17.40 31.14
CA HIS A 515 4.70 18.17 30.30
C HIS A 515 5.40 18.85 29.11
N ASP A 516 6.46 19.61 29.37
CA ASP A 516 7.18 20.33 28.31
C ASP A 516 7.86 19.39 27.33
N LYS A 517 8.42 18.27 27.84
CA LYS A 517 8.97 17.20 26.99
C LYS A 517 7.90 16.60 26.08
N PHE A 518 6.74 16.27 26.64
CA PHE A 518 5.62 15.72 25.89
C PHE A 518 5.18 16.67 24.76
N VAL A 519 4.97 17.96 25.06
CA VAL A 519 4.57 18.97 24.06
C VAL A 519 5.63 19.10 22.96
N SER A 520 6.91 19.14 23.31
CA SER A 520 8.01 19.22 22.35
C SER A 520 8.08 18.00 21.44
N ASP A 521 7.98 16.80 22.01
CA ASP A 521 8.04 15.54 21.27
C ASP A 521 6.79 15.37 20.37
N PHE A 522 5.61 15.80 20.86
CA PHE A 522 4.38 15.81 20.04
C PHE A 522 4.53 16.73 18.83
N ILE A 523 4.99 17.96 19.01
CA ILE A 523 5.20 18.92 17.93
C ILE A 523 6.21 18.38 16.91
N SER A 524 7.28 17.74 17.36
CA SER A 524 8.28 17.12 16.49
C SER A 524 7.66 16.01 15.64
N ALA A 525 6.93 15.09 16.26
CA ALA A 525 6.27 13.99 15.57
C ALA A 525 5.14 14.49 14.63
N TRP A 526 4.37 15.49 15.05
CA TRP A 526 3.38 16.16 14.21
C TRP A 526 4.01 16.76 12.97
N ASN A 527 5.07 17.55 13.14
CA ASN A 527 5.76 18.19 12.02
C ASN A 527 6.32 17.17 11.03
N LYS A 528 6.81 16.03 11.51
CA LYS A 528 7.24 14.91 10.67
C LYS A 528 6.10 14.43 9.78
N VAL A 529 4.93 14.14 10.36
CA VAL A 529 3.77 13.67 9.60
C VAL A 529 3.30 14.71 8.57
N MET A 530 3.25 15.99 8.95
CA MET A 530 2.84 17.07 8.05
C MET A 530 3.79 17.29 6.87
N ASN A 531 5.02 16.79 6.93
CA ASN A 531 6.05 16.99 5.90
C ASN A 531 6.53 15.69 5.24
N ASN A 532 5.96 14.53 5.52
CA ASN A 532 6.38 13.25 4.94
C ASN A 532 6.39 13.24 3.41
N ASP A 533 5.51 13.99 2.77
CA ASP A 533 5.37 14.11 1.32
C ASP A 533 6.10 15.33 0.70
N ARG A 534 6.90 16.06 1.50
CA ARG A 534 7.65 17.23 1.04
C ARG A 534 9.03 16.83 0.50
N PHE A 535 9.03 16.12 -0.62
CA PHE A 535 10.25 15.70 -1.31
C PHE A 535 11.03 16.87 -1.95
N ASP A 536 10.43 18.03 -2.00
CA ASP A 536 10.98 19.29 -2.51
C ASP A 536 11.70 20.12 -1.43
N ALA A 537 11.50 19.80 -0.16
CA ALA A 537 12.02 20.55 0.98
C ALA A 537 13.25 19.90 1.64
N ALA A 538 13.79 18.82 1.05
CA ALA A 538 14.92 18.07 1.60
C ALA A 538 16.30 18.66 1.24
#